data_3990a197167b5b60a7e733be4d106320
#
_entry.id   3990a197167b5b60a7e733be4d106320
#
_cell.length_a   1.000
_cell.length_b   1.000
_cell.length_c   1.000
_cell.angle_alpha   90.00
_cell.angle_beta   90.00
_cell.angle_gamma   90.00
#
_symmetry.space_group_name_H-M   'P 1'
#
loop_
_entity.id
_entity.type
_entity.pdbx_description
1 polymer ?
#
loop_
_entity_poly.entity_id
_entity_poly.type
_entity_poly.pdbx_seq_one_letter_code
_entity_poly.pdbx_strand_id
1 'polypeptide(L)'
;MSLAALFVLCRFVHFAAVMLMLGASIFTAILAPQRFSQRLTPDVRPLLVASVWGGALSAACMLAIQAGQMGDGWADVWQPSVWLAVLSTSFGRVWCWHLGLAALSLLALLLPPVRGAQIGALLAVLLLVSLAFIGHAVMHDGVLGAAHRINHALHLLAAGYWFGCLPPLLLCLRYLHQPLWRYDAIHALIRFSRWGHLAVALVILTGIVNGLLITGQWPLNPDSTYQRLLLFKAAAVAVMVAIAAGNRYALVPLMKRAPALALRGLVWGCWAEVALGAVALMLVSVFATYSPR
;
A
#
# COMPACT_ATOMS: atom_id res chain seq x y z
N MET A 1 3.09 26.32 0.47
CA MET A 1 3.64 24.96 0.60
C MET A 1 4.70 24.78 -0.48
N SER A 2 5.88 24.25 -0.18
CA SER A 2 6.91 23.99 -1.19
C SER A 2 6.52 22.82 -2.11
N LEU A 3 7.04 22.79 -3.35
CA LEU A 3 6.83 21.65 -4.28
C LEU A 3 7.29 20.32 -3.66
N ALA A 4 8.42 20.35 -2.91
CA ALA A 4 8.91 19.16 -2.22
C ALA A 4 7.93 18.64 -1.16
N ALA A 5 7.36 19.53 -0.35
CA ALA A 5 6.35 19.13 0.65
C ALA A 5 5.07 18.59 0.00
N LEU A 6 4.63 19.21 -1.09
CA LEU A 6 3.48 18.72 -1.87
C LEU A 6 3.76 17.35 -2.48
N PHE A 7 4.98 17.13 -3.00
CA PHE A 7 5.38 15.84 -3.55
C PHE A 7 5.35 14.73 -2.49
N VAL A 8 5.82 15.00 -1.27
CA VAL A 8 5.75 14.07 -0.14
C VAL A 8 4.30 13.70 0.18
N LEU A 9 3.42 14.69 0.25
CA LEU A 9 2.00 14.47 0.52
C LEU A 9 1.32 13.66 -0.59
N CYS A 10 1.54 14.04 -1.86
CA CYS A 10 1.00 13.29 -3.01
C CYS A 10 1.52 11.85 -3.05
N ARG A 11 2.80 11.63 -2.73
CA ARG A 11 3.39 10.30 -2.64
C ARG A 11 2.71 9.46 -1.53
N PHE A 12 2.51 10.05 -0.36
CA PHE A 12 1.79 9.38 0.73
C PHE A 12 0.38 8.95 0.30
N VAL A 13 -0.40 9.90 -0.24
CA VAL A 13 -1.76 9.64 -0.73
C VAL A 13 -1.76 8.57 -1.82
N HIS A 14 -0.79 8.64 -2.74
CA HIS A 14 -0.67 7.70 -3.84
C HIS A 14 -0.41 6.27 -3.37
N PHE A 15 0.61 6.05 -2.51
CA PHE A 15 0.90 4.73 -1.97
C PHE A 15 -0.27 4.18 -1.15
N ALA A 16 -0.86 5.00 -0.27
CA ALA A 16 -2.02 4.59 0.51
C ALA A 16 -3.19 4.19 -0.39
N ALA A 17 -3.50 5.00 -1.40
CA ALA A 17 -4.60 4.76 -2.32
C ALA A 17 -4.41 3.46 -3.13
N VAL A 18 -3.24 3.24 -3.71
CA VAL A 18 -2.99 2.02 -4.50
C VAL A 18 -2.99 0.76 -3.62
N MET A 19 -2.44 0.83 -2.40
CA MET A 19 -2.49 -0.28 -1.44
C MET A 19 -3.92 -0.57 -0.96
N LEU A 20 -4.72 0.46 -0.68
CA LEU A 20 -6.13 0.31 -0.31
C LEU A 20 -6.96 -0.25 -1.47
N MET A 21 -6.68 0.18 -2.71
CA MET A 21 -7.30 -0.40 -3.91
C MET A 21 -6.97 -1.90 -4.01
N LEU A 22 -5.71 -2.30 -3.82
CA LEU A 22 -5.30 -3.70 -3.81
C LEU A 22 -6.07 -4.49 -2.76
N GLY A 23 -6.06 -4.02 -1.51
CA GLY A 23 -6.69 -4.71 -0.39
C GLY A 23 -8.20 -4.82 -0.53
N ALA A 24 -8.88 -3.74 -0.92
CA ALA A 24 -10.32 -3.73 -1.17
C ALA A 24 -10.71 -4.73 -2.27
N SER A 25 -9.94 -4.75 -3.36
CA SER A 25 -10.17 -5.65 -4.49
C SER A 25 -9.88 -7.11 -4.15
N ILE A 26 -8.74 -7.42 -3.50
CA ILE A 26 -8.40 -8.79 -3.07
C ILE A 26 -9.40 -9.31 -2.05
N PHE A 27 -9.79 -8.49 -1.07
CA PHE A 27 -10.69 -8.92 -0.02
C PHE A 27 -12.04 -9.33 -0.59
N THR A 28 -12.60 -8.55 -1.51
CA THR A 28 -13.90 -8.83 -2.13
C THR A 28 -13.82 -9.90 -3.22
N ALA A 29 -12.79 -9.91 -4.07
CA ALA A 29 -12.70 -10.84 -5.20
C ALA A 29 -12.19 -12.23 -4.83
N ILE A 30 -11.33 -12.35 -3.78
CA ILE A 30 -10.56 -13.57 -3.51
C ILE A 30 -10.80 -14.09 -2.09
N LEU A 31 -10.78 -13.21 -1.06
CA LEU A 31 -10.85 -13.66 0.33
C LEU A 31 -12.28 -13.96 0.77
N ALA A 32 -13.24 -13.13 0.39
CA ALA A 32 -14.64 -13.36 0.70
C ALA A 32 -15.21 -14.52 -0.13
N PRO A 33 -15.97 -15.47 0.48
CA PRO A 33 -16.75 -16.45 -0.27
C PRO A 33 -17.73 -15.75 -1.24
N GLN A 34 -18.00 -16.36 -2.41
CA GLN A 34 -18.74 -15.71 -3.50
C GLN A 34 -20.08 -15.08 -3.06
N ARG A 35 -20.89 -15.80 -2.28
CA ARG A 35 -22.15 -15.29 -1.74
C ARG A 35 -21.94 -14.08 -0.84
N PHE A 36 -20.95 -14.15 0.03
CA PHE A 36 -20.62 -13.08 0.96
C PHE A 36 -19.96 -11.88 0.27
N SER A 37 -19.15 -12.12 -0.77
CA SER A 37 -18.57 -11.06 -1.62
C SER A 37 -19.65 -10.14 -2.16
N GLN A 38 -20.77 -10.68 -2.70
CA GLN A 38 -21.89 -9.89 -3.21
C GLN A 38 -22.51 -8.99 -2.14
N ARG A 39 -22.56 -9.46 -0.90
CA ARG A 39 -23.09 -8.70 0.25
C ARG A 39 -22.11 -7.66 0.78
N LEU A 40 -20.80 -7.99 0.80
CA LEU A 40 -19.76 -7.12 1.33
C LEU A 40 -19.36 -6.02 0.34
N THR A 41 -19.44 -6.29 -0.96
CA THR A 41 -18.98 -5.35 -2.01
C THR A 41 -19.62 -3.96 -1.91
N PRO A 42 -20.93 -3.79 -1.68
CA PRO A 42 -21.52 -2.47 -1.49
C PRO A 42 -20.89 -1.67 -0.35
N ASP A 43 -20.51 -2.32 0.75
CA ASP A 43 -19.90 -1.68 1.91
C ASP A 43 -18.43 -1.30 1.65
N VAL A 44 -17.72 -2.07 0.81
CA VAL A 44 -16.31 -1.82 0.44
C VAL A 44 -16.20 -0.86 -0.75
N ARG A 45 -17.23 -0.76 -1.60
CA ARG A 45 -17.21 0.05 -2.82
C ARG A 45 -16.81 1.51 -2.60
N PRO A 46 -17.30 2.24 -1.59
CA PRO A 46 -16.88 3.63 -1.36
C PRO A 46 -15.36 3.75 -1.13
N LEU A 47 -14.77 2.82 -0.37
CA LEU A 47 -13.32 2.74 -0.17
C LEU A 47 -12.58 2.50 -1.49
N LEU A 48 -13.06 1.54 -2.29
CA LEU A 48 -12.46 1.23 -3.58
C LEU A 48 -12.51 2.43 -4.54
N VAL A 49 -13.67 3.10 -4.65
CA VAL A 49 -13.85 4.28 -5.50
C VAL A 49 -12.91 5.41 -5.05
N ALA A 50 -12.90 5.72 -3.75
CA ALA A 50 -12.01 6.75 -3.20
C ALA A 50 -10.53 6.42 -3.45
N SER A 51 -10.14 5.14 -3.32
CA SER A 51 -8.78 4.68 -3.57
C SER A 51 -8.38 4.80 -5.04
N VAL A 52 -9.24 4.43 -5.98
CA VAL A 52 -8.98 4.54 -7.42
C VAL A 52 -8.84 6.02 -7.83
N TRP A 53 -9.76 6.89 -7.41
CA TRP A 53 -9.66 8.32 -7.68
C TRP A 53 -8.46 8.96 -7.00
N GLY A 54 -8.21 8.62 -5.73
CA GLY A 54 -7.04 9.10 -4.99
C GLY A 54 -5.72 8.70 -5.66
N GLY A 55 -5.63 7.46 -6.13
CA GLY A 55 -4.48 6.96 -6.89
C GLY A 55 -4.28 7.69 -8.22
N ALA A 56 -5.34 7.87 -9.01
CA ALA A 56 -5.26 8.53 -10.31
C ALA A 56 -4.90 10.02 -10.18
N LEU A 57 -5.58 10.74 -9.28
CA LEU A 57 -5.33 12.17 -9.06
C LEU A 57 -3.94 12.42 -8.49
N SER A 58 -3.51 11.63 -7.49
CA SER A 58 -2.17 11.78 -6.93
C SER A 58 -1.08 11.45 -7.94
N ALA A 59 -1.28 10.45 -8.82
CA ALA A 59 -0.35 10.15 -9.90
C ALA A 59 -0.20 11.32 -10.88
N ALA A 60 -1.32 11.93 -11.30
CA ALA A 60 -1.29 13.10 -12.18
C ALA A 60 -0.61 14.31 -11.50
N CYS A 61 -0.95 14.56 -10.21
CA CYS A 61 -0.30 15.63 -9.43
C CYS A 61 1.21 15.39 -9.29
N MET A 62 1.65 14.15 -9.04
CA MET A 62 3.08 13.84 -8.92
C MET A 62 3.85 14.11 -10.22
N LEU A 63 3.25 13.86 -11.40
CA LEU A 63 3.87 14.23 -12.67
C LEU A 63 4.02 15.75 -12.82
N ALA A 64 2.96 16.49 -12.51
CA ALA A 64 2.97 17.95 -12.56
C ALA A 64 4.00 18.56 -11.61
N ILE A 65 4.06 18.05 -10.36
CA ILE A 65 5.04 18.50 -9.37
C ILE A 65 6.47 18.15 -9.81
N GLN A 66 6.66 16.99 -10.44
CA GLN A 66 7.97 16.57 -10.97
C GLN A 66 8.44 17.52 -12.07
N ALA A 67 7.53 18.03 -12.93
CA ALA A 67 7.86 19.06 -13.91
C ALA A 67 8.36 20.34 -13.22
N GLY A 68 7.66 20.83 -12.22
CA GLY A 68 8.13 22.00 -11.47
C GLY A 68 9.42 21.78 -10.68
N GLN A 69 9.73 20.54 -10.27
CA GLN A 69 10.99 20.22 -9.57
C GLN A 69 12.18 20.08 -10.53
N MET A 70 11.95 19.71 -11.78
CA MET A 70 12.98 19.62 -12.83
C MET A 70 13.25 20.96 -13.52
N GLY A 71 12.25 21.84 -13.51
CA GLY A 71 12.33 23.22 -13.99
C GLY A 71 12.63 24.20 -12.86
N ASP A 72 12.24 25.47 -13.06
CA ASP A 72 12.51 26.59 -12.16
C ASP A 72 11.38 26.84 -11.12
N GLY A 73 10.58 25.81 -10.83
CA GLY A 73 9.58 25.88 -9.76
C GLY A 73 8.12 25.89 -10.24
N TRP A 74 7.27 26.63 -9.54
CA TRP A 74 5.82 26.61 -9.77
C TRP A 74 5.39 27.04 -11.18
N ALA A 75 6.13 27.93 -11.83
CA ALA A 75 5.83 28.38 -13.18
C ALA A 75 5.88 27.20 -14.19
N ASP A 76 6.82 26.28 -14.00
CA ASP A 76 7.07 25.17 -14.92
C ASP A 76 6.13 23.99 -14.73
N VAL A 77 5.36 23.98 -13.63
CA VAL A 77 4.29 22.99 -13.41
C VAL A 77 3.27 22.97 -14.56
N TRP A 78 3.11 24.11 -15.26
CA TRP A 78 2.14 24.27 -16.34
C TRP A 78 2.77 24.37 -17.74
N GLN A 79 4.11 24.22 -17.84
CA GLN A 79 4.85 24.37 -19.09
C GLN A 79 4.89 23.05 -19.89
N PRO A 80 4.28 22.99 -21.11
CA PRO A 80 4.27 21.77 -21.93
C PRO A 80 5.67 21.26 -22.31
N SER A 81 6.62 22.18 -22.57
CA SER A 81 8.00 21.83 -22.90
C SER A 81 8.71 21.11 -21.76
N VAL A 82 8.48 21.53 -20.51
CA VAL A 82 9.03 20.86 -19.32
C VAL A 82 8.38 19.52 -19.10
N TRP A 83 7.07 19.39 -19.33
CA TRP A 83 6.38 18.09 -19.28
C TRP A 83 6.96 17.09 -20.29
N LEU A 84 7.21 17.51 -21.54
CA LEU A 84 7.83 16.66 -22.55
C LEU A 84 9.25 16.24 -22.14
N ALA A 85 10.02 17.15 -21.54
CA ALA A 85 11.33 16.82 -20.98
C ALA A 85 11.26 15.79 -19.86
N VAL A 86 10.32 15.92 -18.90
CA VAL A 86 10.08 14.92 -17.85
C VAL A 86 9.69 13.58 -18.45
N LEU A 87 8.77 13.55 -19.40
CA LEU A 87 8.29 12.31 -20.02
C LEU A 87 9.38 11.58 -20.81
N SER A 88 10.41 12.27 -21.31
CA SER A 88 11.57 11.65 -21.96
C SER A 88 12.53 10.93 -21.00
N THR A 89 12.46 11.23 -19.70
CA THR A 89 13.30 10.59 -18.67
C THR A 89 12.89 9.12 -18.40
N SER A 90 13.76 8.38 -17.69
CA SER A 90 13.43 7.03 -17.22
C SER A 90 12.22 7.03 -16.28
N PHE A 91 12.12 8.03 -15.40
CA PHE A 91 10.93 8.24 -14.55
C PHE A 91 9.68 8.46 -15.40
N GLY A 92 9.73 9.38 -16.36
CA GLY A 92 8.58 9.72 -17.21
C GLY A 92 8.05 8.55 -18.02
N ARG A 93 8.95 7.73 -18.59
CA ARG A 93 8.54 6.51 -19.32
C ARG A 93 7.76 5.53 -18.46
N VAL A 94 8.22 5.28 -17.22
CA VAL A 94 7.49 4.43 -16.24
C VAL A 94 6.17 5.09 -15.87
N TRP A 95 6.19 6.42 -15.69
CA TRP A 95 5.00 7.16 -15.25
C TRP A 95 3.90 7.22 -16.30
N CYS A 96 4.24 7.21 -17.60
CA CYS A 96 3.26 7.06 -18.69
C CYS A 96 2.47 5.75 -18.55
N TRP A 97 3.17 4.63 -18.36
CA TRP A 97 2.52 3.34 -18.09
C TRP A 97 1.68 3.38 -16.82
N HIS A 98 2.21 3.99 -15.78
CA HIS A 98 1.52 4.11 -14.48
C HIS A 98 0.20 4.90 -14.62
N LEU A 99 0.21 6.02 -15.32
CA LEU A 99 -1.00 6.81 -15.60
C LEU A 99 -1.99 6.05 -16.49
N GLY A 100 -1.51 5.29 -17.48
CA GLY A 100 -2.35 4.40 -18.28
C GLY A 100 -3.06 3.35 -17.42
N LEU A 101 -2.34 2.69 -16.50
CA LEU A 101 -2.92 1.73 -15.55
C LEU A 101 -3.92 2.41 -14.59
N ALA A 102 -3.63 3.63 -14.13
CA ALA A 102 -4.54 4.40 -13.29
C ALA A 102 -5.84 4.76 -14.04
N ALA A 103 -5.74 5.16 -15.32
CA ALA A 103 -6.89 5.41 -16.18
C ALA A 103 -7.73 4.14 -16.41
N LEU A 104 -7.08 2.99 -16.66
CA LEU A 104 -7.76 1.69 -16.75
C LEU A 104 -8.47 1.32 -15.45
N SER A 105 -7.89 1.71 -14.30
CA SER A 105 -8.52 1.48 -12.99
C SER A 105 -9.81 2.30 -12.82
N LEU A 106 -9.86 3.54 -13.33
CA LEU A 106 -11.08 4.34 -13.37
C LEU A 106 -12.14 3.68 -14.26
N LEU A 107 -11.75 3.18 -15.43
CA LEU A 107 -12.68 2.46 -16.32
C LEU A 107 -13.18 1.16 -15.70
N ALA A 108 -12.35 0.46 -14.92
CA ALA A 108 -12.74 -0.77 -14.24
C ALA A 108 -13.87 -0.55 -13.21
N LEU A 109 -14.06 0.67 -12.69
CA LEU A 109 -15.19 1.02 -11.81
C LEU A 109 -16.56 0.94 -12.52
N LEU A 110 -16.59 0.99 -13.84
CA LEU A 110 -17.81 0.87 -14.66
C LEU A 110 -18.24 -0.58 -14.86
N LEU A 111 -17.39 -1.54 -14.54
CA LEU A 111 -17.68 -2.96 -14.70
C LEU A 111 -18.61 -3.48 -13.58
N PRO A 112 -19.30 -4.62 -13.82
CA PRO A 112 -20.04 -5.31 -12.78
C PRO A 112 -19.15 -5.57 -11.55
N PRO A 113 -19.66 -5.46 -10.32
CA PRO A 113 -18.87 -5.41 -9.09
C PRO A 113 -17.82 -6.53 -8.95
N VAL A 114 -18.17 -7.76 -9.26
CA VAL A 114 -17.25 -8.92 -9.15
C VAL A 114 -16.09 -8.80 -10.15
N ARG A 115 -16.41 -8.52 -11.43
CA ARG A 115 -15.39 -8.36 -12.47
C ARG A 115 -14.54 -7.11 -12.23
N GLY A 116 -15.18 -6.01 -11.80
CA GLY A 116 -14.49 -4.78 -11.42
C GLY A 116 -13.49 -5.01 -10.30
N ALA A 117 -13.84 -5.80 -9.27
CA ALA A 117 -12.91 -6.14 -8.19
C ALA A 117 -11.75 -7.03 -8.67
N GLN A 118 -12.01 -8.02 -9.53
CA GLN A 118 -10.95 -8.88 -10.09
C GLN A 118 -9.95 -8.09 -10.95
N ILE A 119 -10.46 -7.27 -11.86
CA ILE A 119 -9.64 -6.41 -12.72
C ILE A 119 -8.94 -5.34 -11.87
N GLY A 120 -9.63 -4.76 -10.89
CA GLY A 120 -9.06 -3.83 -9.92
C GLY A 120 -7.89 -4.43 -9.14
N ALA A 121 -7.98 -5.69 -8.72
CA ALA A 121 -6.86 -6.37 -8.07
C ALA A 121 -5.65 -6.51 -8.99
N LEU A 122 -5.86 -6.93 -10.25
CA LEU A 122 -4.80 -7.03 -11.24
C LEU A 122 -4.14 -5.67 -11.52
N LEU A 123 -4.95 -4.63 -11.74
CA LEU A 123 -4.45 -3.29 -12.00
C LEU A 123 -3.69 -2.71 -10.81
N ALA A 124 -4.16 -2.95 -9.57
CA ALA A 124 -3.44 -2.53 -8.37
C ALA A 124 -2.10 -3.26 -8.21
N VAL A 125 -2.02 -4.55 -8.55
CA VAL A 125 -0.75 -5.29 -8.61
C VAL A 125 0.20 -4.64 -9.61
N LEU A 126 -0.27 -4.35 -10.83
CA LEU A 126 0.56 -3.72 -11.88
C LEU A 126 1.00 -2.31 -11.49
N LEU A 127 0.12 -1.52 -10.85
CA LEU A 127 0.45 -0.20 -10.30
C LEU A 127 1.55 -0.30 -9.23
N LEU A 128 1.45 -1.22 -8.26
CA LEU A 128 2.48 -1.40 -7.23
C LEU A 128 3.80 -1.91 -7.83
N VAL A 129 3.74 -2.84 -8.77
CA VAL A 129 4.94 -3.35 -9.47
C VAL A 129 5.63 -2.24 -10.24
N SER A 130 4.88 -1.36 -10.94
CA SER A 130 5.48 -0.25 -11.69
C SER A 130 6.25 0.72 -10.80
N LEU A 131 5.86 0.88 -9.53
CA LEU A 131 6.59 1.72 -8.56
C LEU A 131 7.97 1.15 -8.19
N ALA A 132 8.23 -0.14 -8.42
CA ALA A 132 9.56 -0.72 -8.23
C ALA A 132 10.56 -0.34 -9.34
N PHE A 133 10.11 0.34 -10.38
CA PHE A 133 10.97 0.83 -11.48
C PHE A 133 11.33 2.31 -11.35
N ILE A 134 11.09 2.92 -10.20
CA ILE A 134 11.43 4.31 -9.89
C ILE A 134 12.09 4.42 -8.51
N GLY A 135 12.73 5.57 -8.25
CA GLY A 135 13.36 5.89 -6.96
C GLY A 135 14.59 5.03 -6.65
N HIS A 136 14.83 4.76 -5.36
CA HIS A 136 16.03 4.04 -4.92
C HIS A 136 16.12 2.57 -5.39
N ALA A 137 15.01 1.98 -5.81
CA ALA A 137 15.01 0.60 -6.33
C ALA A 137 15.75 0.45 -7.68
N VAL A 138 16.03 1.57 -8.36
CA VAL A 138 16.75 1.58 -9.66
C VAL A 138 18.19 2.07 -9.55
N MET A 139 18.74 2.14 -8.34
CA MET A 139 20.12 2.60 -8.10
C MET A 139 21.20 1.58 -8.50
N HIS A 140 20.83 0.35 -8.81
CA HIS A 140 21.73 -0.73 -9.23
C HIS A 140 21.42 -1.17 -10.65
N ASP A 141 22.45 -1.60 -11.39
CA ASP A 141 22.35 -2.12 -12.74
C ASP A 141 22.54 -3.64 -12.80
N GLY A 142 22.31 -4.22 -13.98
CA GLY A 142 22.51 -5.63 -14.24
C GLY A 142 21.64 -6.55 -13.39
N VAL A 143 22.17 -7.69 -13.01
CA VAL A 143 21.46 -8.74 -12.25
C VAL A 143 21.07 -8.23 -10.86
N LEU A 144 21.96 -7.50 -10.18
CA LEU A 144 21.67 -6.91 -8.86
C LEU A 144 20.52 -5.92 -8.93
N GLY A 145 20.49 -5.07 -9.97
CA GLY A 145 19.40 -4.12 -10.19
C GLY A 145 18.06 -4.82 -10.46
N ALA A 146 18.07 -5.92 -11.24
CA ALA A 146 16.87 -6.74 -11.45
C ALA A 146 16.38 -7.36 -10.13
N ALA A 147 17.28 -7.97 -9.35
CA ALA A 147 16.97 -8.56 -8.06
C ALA A 147 16.42 -7.51 -7.07
N HIS A 148 17.00 -6.29 -7.04
CA HIS A 148 16.52 -5.21 -6.19
C HIS A 148 15.09 -4.77 -6.57
N ARG A 149 14.79 -4.60 -7.87
CA ARG A 149 13.44 -4.27 -8.33
C ARG A 149 12.42 -5.36 -8.00
N ILE A 150 12.77 -6.64 -8.18
CA ILE A 150 11.90 -7.77 -7.79
C ILE A 150 11.65 -7.76 -6.29
N ASN A 151 12.70 -7.62 -5.48
CA ASN A 151 12.57 -7.55 -4.02
C ASN A 151 11.68 -6.38 -3.58
N HIS A 152 11.85 -5.22 -4.21
CA HIS A 152 11.04 -4.05 -3.91
C HIS A 152 9.56 -4.22 -4.33
N ALA A 153 9.30 -4.83 -5.50
CA ALA A 153 7.95 -5.16 -5.94
C ALA A 153 7.26 -6.13 -4.96
N LEU A 154 7.97 -7.18 -4.53
CA LEU A 154 7.46 -8.11 -3.52
C LEU A 154 7.16 -7.40 -2.18
N HIS A 155 8.03 -6.47 -1.77
CA HIS A 155 7.80 -5.65 -0.58
C HIS A 155 6.52 -4.83 -0.67
N LEU A 156 6.31 -4.14 -1.80
CA LEU A 156 5.13 -3.31 -2.03
C LEU A 156 3.85 -4.14 -2.10
N LEU A 157 3.88 -5.30 -2.77
CA LEU A 157 2.73 -6.19 -2.86
C LEU A 157 2.34 -6.79 -1.50
N ALA A 158 3.32 -7.24 -0.72
CA ALA A 158 3.10 -7.79 0.61
C ALA A 158 2.58 -6.73 1.59
N ALA A 159 3.17 -5.52 1.57
CA ALA A 159 2.70 -4.38 2.36
C ALA A 159 1.30 -3.93 1.93
N GLY A 160 1.03 -3.89 0.61
CA GLY A 160 -0.27 -3.56 0.05
C GLY A 160 -1.35 -4.58 0.43
N TYR A 161 -1.01 -5.86 0.45
CA TYR A 161 -1.92 -6.89 0.97
C TYR A 161 -2.21 -6.66 2.46
N TRP A 162 -1.17 -6.55 3.31
CA TRP A 162 -1.36 -6.42 4.75
C TRP A 162 -2.12 -5.14 5.10
N PHE A 163 -1.58 -3.98 4.75
CA PHE A 163 -2.18 -2.68 5.07
C PHE A 163 -3.53 -2.48 4.36
N GLY A 164 -3.59 -2.77 3.05
CA GLY A 164 -4.77 -2.51 2.24
C GLY A 164 -5.98 -3.34 2.61
N CYS A 165 -5.80 -4.57 3.13
CA CYS A 165 -6.91 -5.43 3.55
C CYS A 165 -7.46 -5.07 4.94
N LEU A 166 -6.80 -4.24 5.76
CA LEU A 166 -7.27 -3.91 7.12
C LEU A 166 -8.63 -3.18 7.12
N PRO A 167 -8.90 -2.15 6.28
CA PRO A 167 -10.22 -1.53 6.27
C PRO A 167 -11.35 -2.45 5.81
N PRO A 168 -11.23 -3.26 4.73
CA PRO A 168 -12.24 -4.29 4.41
C PRO A 168 -12.42 -5.33 5.51
N LEU A 169 -11.35 -5.71 6.22
CA LEU A 169 -11.41 -6.59 7.37
C LEU A 169 -12.26 -5.99 8.49
N LEU A 170 -12.07 -4.71 8.82
CA LEU A 170 -12.88 -3.99 9.81
C LEU A 170 -14.38 -4.00 9.43
N LEU A 171 -14.69 -3.82 8.14
CA LEU A 171 -16.07 -3.94 7.64
C LEU A 171 -16.58 -5.38 7.80
N CYS A 172 -15.75 -6.37 7.48
CA CYS A 172 -16.10 -7.79 7.64
C CYS A 172 -16.39 -8.17 9.09
N LEU A 173 -15.69 -7.62 10.09
CA LEU A 173 -15.95 -7.89 11.51
C LEU A 173 -17.39 -7.54 11.94
N ARG A 174 -18.05 -6.56 11.30
CA ARG A 174 -19.44 -6.19 11.59
C ARG A 174 -20.43 -7.34 11.32
N TYR A 175 -20.08 -8.22 10.37
CA TYR A 175 -20.92 -9.35 9.99
C TYR A 175 -20.86 -10.54 10.94
N LEU A 176 -19.94 -10.54 11.92
CA LEU A 176 -19.86 -11.58 12.96
C LEU A 176 -21.10 -11.62 13.88
N HIS A 177 -21.84 -10.49 13.96
CA HIS A 177 -23.09 -10.40 14.72
C HIS A 177 -24.34 -10.82 13.90
N GLN A 178 -24.20 -11.04 12.60
CA GLN A 178 -25.30 -11.37 11.71
C GLN A 178 -25.34 -12.89 11.48
N PRO A 179 -26.33 -13.64 12.00
CA PRO A 179 -26.37 -15.12 11.93
C PRO A 179 -26.22 -15.64 10.50
N LEU A 180 -26.86 -14.96 9.53
CA LEU A 180 -26.86 -15.35 8.11
C LEU A 180 -25.47 -15.27 7.46
N TRP A 181 -24.62 -14.32 7.88
CA TRP A 181 -23.34 -14.03 7.24
C TRP A 181 -22.11 -14.39 8.08
N ARG A 182 -22.36 -14.75 9.36
CA ARG A 182 -21.28 -15.03 10.33
C ARG A 182 -20.29 -16.08 9.85
N TYR A 183 -20.80 -17.17 9.28
CA TYR A 183 -19.95 -18.26 8.78
C TYR A 183 -19.03 -17.79 7.65
N ASP A 184 -19.60 -17.12 6.65
CA ASP A 184 -18.84 -16.62 5.51
C ASP A 184 -17.83 -15.53 5.90
N ALA A 185 -18.21 -14.65 6.86
CA ALA A 185 -17.31 -13.65 7.42
C ALA A 185 -16.11 -14.32 8.12
N ILE A 186 -16.34 -15.35 8.95
CA ILE A 186 -15.26 -16.12 9.59
C ILE A 186 -14.33 -16.73 8.54
N HIS A 187 -14.86 -17.29 7.46
CA HIS A 187 -14.04 -17.85 6.38
C HIS A 187 -13.17 -16.80 5.70
N ALA A 188 -13.71 -15.60 5.43
CA ALA A 188 -12.93 -14.49 4.87
C ALA A 188 -11.79 -14.08 5.83
N LEU A 189 -12.07 -13.97 7.13
CA LEU A 189 -11.07 -13.64 8.16
C LEU A 189 -9.97 -14.70 8.27
N ILE A 190 -10.33 -16.01 8.20
CA ILE A 190 -9.35 -17.11 8.21
C ILE A 190 -8.45 -17.05 6.99
N ARG A 191 -9.01 -16.83 5.79
CA ARG A 191 -8.23 -16.68 4.55
C ARG A 191 -7.28 -15.48 4.63
N PHE A 192 -7.77 -14.33 5.08
CA PHE A 192 -6.93 -13.15 5.31
C PHE A 192 -5.78 -13.47 6.26
N SER A 193 -6.07 -14.06 7.41
CA SER A 193 -5.04 -14.39 8.41
C SER A 193 -4.02 -15.40 7.90
N ARG A 194 -4.44 -16.41 7.13
CA ARG A 194 -3.54 -17.42 6.55
C ARG A 194 -2.50 -16.78 5.61
N TRP A 195 -2.93 -15.96 4.68
CA TRP A 195 -2.04 -15.25 3.75
C TRP A 195 -1.33 -14.08 4.43
N GLY A 196 -1.92 -13.54 5.50
CA GLY A 196 -1.31 -12.48 6.30
C GLY A 196 0.03 -12.87 6.90
N HIS A 197 0.21 -14.12 7.35
CA HIS A 197 1.50 -14.60 7.84
C HIS A 197 2.60 -14.53 6.77
N LEU A 198 2.27 -14.96 5.55
CA LEU A 198 3.20 -14.87 4.42
C LEU A 198 3.50 -13.40 4.08
N ALA A 199 2.47 -12.55 4.05
CA ALA A 199 2.65 -11.13 3.75
C ALA A 199 3.56 -10.45 4.78
N VAL A 200 3.34 -10.68 6.08
CA VAL A 200 4.19 -10.13 7.16
C VAL A 200 5.63 -10.63 7.05
N ALA A 201 5.83 -11.94 6.83
CA ALA A 201 7.16 -12.50 6.64
C ALA A 201 7.87 -11.87 5.43
N LEU A 202 7.17 -11.72 4.30
CA LEU A 202 7.71 -11.05 3.11
C LEU A 202 8.03 -9.58 3.36
N VAL A 203 7.16 -8.82 4.05
CA VAL A 203 7.43 -7.41 4.39
C VAL A 203 8.72 -7.28 5.20
N ILE A 204 8.92 -8.15 6.20
CA ILE A 204 10.12 -8.12 7.03
C ILE A 204 11.36 -8.48 6.21
N LEU A 205 11.36 -9.62 5.53
CA LEU A 205 12.52 -10.12 4.78
C LEU A 205 12.91 -9.16 3.65
N THR A 206 11.94 -8.76 2.83
CA THR A 206 12.19 -7.82 1.73
C THR A 206 12.55 -6.43 2.22
N GLY A 207 12.02 -6.02 3.38
CA GLY A 207 12.37 -4.76 4.02
C GLY A 207 13.81 -4.70 4.50
N ILE A 208 14.32 -5.79 5.09
CA ILE A 208 15.72 -5.92 5.48
C ILE A 208 16.62 -5.89 4.25
N VAL A 209 16.28 -6.66 3.20
CA VAL A 209 17.05 -6.69 1.95
C VAL A 209 17.07 -5.31 1.28
N ASN A 210 15.92 -4.60 1.19
CA ASN A 210 15.88 -3.22 0.68
C ASN A 210 16.75 -2.28 1.51
N GLY A 211 16.70 -2.38 2.84
CA GLY A 211 17.54 -1.58 3.74
C GLY A 211 19.02 -1.77 3.43
N LEU A 212 19.49 -3.01 3.36
CA LEU A 212 20.88 -3.35 3.06
C LEU A 212 21.30 -2.88 1.67
N LEU A 213 20.48 -3.11 0.64
CA LEU A 213 20.79 -2.71 -0.74
C LEU A 213 20.87 -1.19 -0.89
N ILE A 214 19.98 -0.44 -0.22
CA ILE A 214 19.91 1.01 -0.34
C ILE A 214 21.00 1.70 0.48
N THR A 215 21.22 1.29 1.72
CA THR A 215 22.21 1.94 2.61
C THR A 215 23.64 1.43 2.39
N GLY A 216 23.77 0.17 1.94
CA GLY A 216 25.06 -0.49 1.73
C GLY A 216 25.81 -0.80 3.03
N GLN A 217 25.16 -0.68 4.20
CA GLN A 217 25.81 -0.88 5.51
C GLN A 217 24.89 -1.49 6.56
N TRP A 218 25.52 -2.13 7.53
CA TRP A 218 24.90 -2.63 8.74
C TRP A 218 25.94 -2.60 9.90
N PRO A 219 25.59 -2.13 11.08
CA PRO A 219 24.30 -1.53 11.50
C PRO A 219 24.01 -0.19 10.83
N LEU A 220 22.74 0.23 10.87
CA LEU A 220 22.31 1.52 10.35
C LEU A 220 22.91 2.67 11.20
N ASN A 221 23.34 3.74 10.53
CA ASN A 221 23.86 4.94 11.18
C ASN A 221 22.71 5.88 11.55
N PRO A 222 22.43 6.10 12.86
CA PRO A 222 21.36 7.00 13.30
C PRO A 222 21.65 8.50 13.05
N ASP A 223 22.88 8.89 12.73
CA ASP A 223 23.23 10.27 12.41
C ASP A 223 22.71 10.66 11.01
N SER A 224 22.58 9.71 10.09
CA SER A 224 21.92 9.91 8.81
C SER A 224 20.42 10.08 9.00
N THR A 225 19.85 11.21 8.52
CA THR A 225 18.40 11.46 8.59
C THR A 225 17.60 10.37 7.89
N TYR A 226 18.05 9.90 6.73
CA TYR A 226 17.43 8.79 6.01
C TYR A 226 17.36 7.53 6.88
N GLN A 227 18.50 7.11 7.43
CA GLN A 227 18.59 5.85 8.17
C GLN A 227 17.87 5.93 9.52
N ARG A 228 17.86 7.10 10.18
CA ARG A 228 17.06 7.33 11.39
C ARG A 228 15.56 7.19 11.12
N LEU A 229 15.04 7.78 10.04
CA LEU A 229 13.63 7.64 9.66
C LEU A 229 13.28 6.20 9.23
N LEU A 230 14.23 5.49 8.60
CA LEU A 230 14.09 4.06 8.31
C LEU A 230 13.99 3.22 9.59
N LEU A 231 14.76 3.55 10.65
CA LEU A 231 14.65 2.89 11.96
C LEU A 231 13.29 3.15 12.61
N PHE A 232 12.76 4.38 12.55
CA PHE A 232 11.41 4.67 13.05
C PHE A 232 10.33 3.90 12.28
N LYS A 233 10.47 3.78 10.96
CA LYS A 233 9.59 2.90 10.15
C LYS A 233 9.69 1.45 10.61
N ALA A 234 10.89 0.92 10.80
CA ALA A 234 11.10 -0.46 11.25
C ALA A 234 10.47 -0.70 12.63
N ALA A 235 10.62 0.26 13.56
CA ALA A 235 9.99 0.20 14.88
C ALA A 235 8.45 0.21 14.78
N ALA A 236 7.87 1.08 13.96
CA ALA A 236 6.42 1.11 13.73
C ALA A 236 5.91 -0.23 13.17
N VAL A 237 6.61 -0.82 12.20
CA VAL A 237 6.27 -2.14 11.65
C VAL A 237 6.42 -3.24 12.69
N ALA A 238 7.44 -3.20 13.56
CA ALA A 238 7.60 -4.18 14.64
C ALA A 238 6.42 -4.13 15.62
N VAL A 239 5.92 -2.93 15.96
CA VAL A 239 4.73 -2.77 16.79
C VAL A 239 3.49 -3.31 16.07
N MET A 240 3.33 -3.05 14.75
CA MET A 240 2.24 -3.63 13.95
C MET A 240 2.28 -5.16 13.98
N VAL A 241 3.45 -5.78 13.85
CA VAL A 241 3.63 -7.24 13.94
C VAL A 241 3.20 -7.76 15.30
N ALA A 242 3.58 -7.08 16.39
CA ALA A 242 3.19 -7.46 17.74
C ALA A 242 1.66 -7.37 17.95
N ILE A 243 1.02 -6.32 17.43
CA ILE A 243 -0.45 -6.17 17.45
C ILE A 243 -1.11 -7.28 16.62
N ALA A 244 -0.65 -7.55 15.41
CA ALA A 244 -1.18 -8.62 14.56
C ALA A 244 -1.07 -10.00 15.22
N ALA A 245 0.07 -10.28 15.85
CA ALA A 245 0.28 -11.50 16.64
C ALA A 245 -0.68 -11.57 17.84
N GLY A 246 -0.84 -10.48 18.59
CA GLY A 246 -1.82 -10.37 19.69
C GLY A 246 -3.25 -10.60 19.21
N ASN A 247 -3.64 -9.97 18.10
CA ASN A 247 -4.93 -10.16 17.47
C ASN A 247 -5.16 -11.65 17.14
N ARG A 248 -4.18 -12.30 16.54
CA ARG A 248 -4.30 -13.69 16.08
C ARG A 248 -4.23 -14.72 17.19
N TYR A 249 -3.26 -14.59 18.10
CA TYR A 249 -2.93 -15.64 19.07
C TYR A 249 -3.53 -15.42 20.46
N ALA A 250 -3.95 -14.19 20.79
CA ALA A 250 -4.61 -13.89 22.04
C ALA A 250 -6.11 -13.60 21.85
N LEU A 251 -6.47 -12.64 20.99
CA LEU A 251 -7.87 -12.19 20.87
C LEU A 251 -8.76 -13.17 20.10
N VAL A 252 -8.28 -13.79 19.02
CA VAL A 252 -9.08 -14.79 18.28
C VAL A 252 -9.47 -15.99 19.15
N PRO A 253 -8.56 -16.63 19.93
CA PRO A 253 -8.96 -17.67 20.90
C PRO A 253 -9.92 -17.17 21.97
N LEU A 254 -9.77 -15.93 22.44
CA LEU A 254 -10.65 -15.32 23.44
C LEU A 254 -12.10 -15.18 22.95
N MET A 255 -12.36 -15.17 21.64
CA MET A 255 -13.71 -15.15 21.07
C MET A 255 -14.61 -16.29 21.56
N LYS A 256 -14.02 -17.42 22.02
CA LYS A 256 -14.78 -18.56 22.57
C LYS A 256 -15.28 -18.30 24.01
N ARG A 257 -14.56 -17.49 24.78
CA ARG A 257 -14.82 -17.26 26.22
C ARG A 257 -15.46 -15.89 26.49
N ALA A 258 -15.01 -14.86 25.79
CA ALA A 258 -15.44 -13.47 25.97
C ALA A 258 -15.58 -12.76 24.60
N PRO A 259 -16.61 -13.11 23.78
CA PRO A 259 -16.71 -12.66 22.40
C PRO A 259 -16.78 -11.13 22.24
N ALA A 260 -17.52 -10.44 23.12
CA ALA A 260 -17.67 -8.99 23.07
C ALA A 260 -16.35 -8.25 23.34
N LEU A 261 -15.57 -8.72 24.34
CA LEU A 261 -14.26 -8.17 24.68
C LEU A 261 -13.26 -8.42 23.55
N ALA A 262 -13.20 -9.67 23.06
CA ALA A 262 -12.30 -10.07 22.00
C ALA A 262 -12.57 -9.29 20.70
N LEU A 263 -13.83 -9.14 20.31
CA LEU A 263 -14.19 -8.38 19.10
C LEU A 263 -13.83 -6.90 19.24
N ARG A 264 -14.06 -6.31 20.42
CA ARG A 264 -13.67 -4.93 20.71
C ARG A 264 -12.15 -4.74 20.61
N GLY A 265 -11.38 -5.69 21.18
CA GLY A 265 -9.92 -5.71 21.06
C GLY A 265 -9.46 -5.85 19.61
N LEU A 266 -10.05 -6.75 18.81
CA LEU A 266 -9.74 -6.93 17.40
C LEU A 266 -9.98 -5.63 16.59
N VAL A 267 -11.09 -4.95 16.82
CA VAL A 267 -11.40 -3.67 16.15
C VAL A 267 -10.36 -2.61 16.48
N TRP A 268 -10.01 -2.45 17.77
CA TRP A 268 -8.99 -1.49 18.18
C TRP A 268 -7.59 -1.86 17.66
N GLY A 269 -7.23 -3.15 17.70
CA GLY A 269 -5.97 -3.64 17.14
C GLY A 269 -5.86 -3.34 15.63
N CYS A 270 -6.92 -3.61 14.86
CA CYS A 270 -6.92 -3.27 13.43
C CYS A 270 -6.82 -1.77 13.17
N TRP A 271 -7.49 -0.91 13.95
CA TRP A 271 -7.34 0.54 13.83
C TRP A 271 -5.93 1.02 14.18
N ALA A 272 -5.31 0.42 15.21
CA ALA A 272 -3.91 0.71 15.55
C ALA A 272 -2.96 0.30 14.42
N GLU A 273 -3.17 -0.87 13.79
CA GLU A 273 -2.39 -1.28 12.62
C GLU A 273 -2.59 -0.33 11.42
N VAL A 274 -3.82 0.15 11.16
CA VAL A 274 -4.08 1.15 10.11
C VAL A 274 -3.34 2.46 10.41
N ALA A 275 -3.39 2.95 11.64
CA ALA A 275 -2.70 4.18 12.04
C ALA A 275 -1.18 4.06 11.91
N LEU A 276 -0.59 2.96 12.42
CA LEU A 276 0.84 2.70 12.32
C LEU A 276 1.30 2.48 10.87
N GLY A 277 0.48 1.80 10.06
CA GLY A 277 0.74 1.64 8.62
C GLY A 277 0.74 2.98 7.88
N ALA A 278 -0.20 3.88 8.21
CA ALA A 278 -0.20 5.24 7.68
C ALA A 278 1.06 6.02 8.11
N VAL A 279 1.49 5.90 9.38
CA VAL A 279 2.76 6.48 9.85
C VAL A 279 3.94 5.91 9.08
N ALA A 280 4.02 4.59 8.88
CA ALA A 280 5.08 3.96 8.11
C ALA A 280 5.13 4.47 6.66
N LEU A 281 3.97 4.62 5.99
CA LEU A 281 3.87 5.19 4.63
C LEU A 281 4.28 6.67 4.59
N MET A 282 3.90 7.46 5.60
CA MET A 282 4.32 8.86 5.70
C MET A 282 5.85 8.96 5.87
N LEU A 283 6.45 8.16 6.75
CA LEU A 283 7.90 8.10 6.93
C LEU A 283 8.61 7.77 5.62
N VAL A 284 8.15 6.76 4.87
CA VAL A 284 8.69 6.44 3.53
C VAL A 284 8.56 7.62 2.58
N SER A 285 7.42 8.29 2.57
CA SER A 285 7.17 9.43 1.68
C SER A 285 8.12 10.59 1.95
N VAL A 286 8.53 10.75 3.21
CA VAL A 286 9.51 11.76 3.63
C VAL A 286 10.93 11.30 3.32
N PHE A 287 11.39 10.16 3.86
CA PHE A 287 12.80 9.82 3.75
C PHE A 287 13.24 9.42 2.34
N ALA A 288 12.32 9.00 1.47
CA ALA A 288 12.65 8.73 0.07
C ALA A 288 13.04 10.00 -0.73
N THR A 289 12.97 11.19 -0.14
CA THR A 289 13.50 12.45 -0.70
C THR A 289 14.91 12.78 -0.23
N TYR A 290 15.44 12.04 0.74
CA TYR A 290 16.80 12.23 1.26
C TYR A 290 17.80 11.26 0.63
N SER A 291 19.09 11.65 0.64
CA SER A 291 20.16 10.73 0.30
C SER A 291 20.25 9.60 1.34
N PRO A 292 20.36 8.34 0.91
CA PRO A 292 20.48 7.22 1.83
C PRO A 292 21.88 7.07 2.48
N ARG A 293 22.88 7.78 1.93
CA ARG A 293 24.29 7.78 2.40
C ARG A 293 24.71 9.14 2.88
#